data_754b38cc586316a2446b27f2b26794fd
#
_entry.id   754b38cc586316a2446b27f2b26794fd
#
_cell.length_a   1.000
_cell.length_b   1.000
_cell.length_c   1.000
_cell.angle_alpha   90.00
_cell.angle_beta   90.00
_cell.angle_gamma   90.00
#
_symmetry.space_group_name_H-M   'P 1'
#
loop_
_entity.id
_entity.type
_entity.pdbx_description
1 polymer ?
#
loop_
_entity_poly.entity_id
_entity_poly.type
_entity_poly.pdbx_seq_one_letter_code
_entity_poly.pdbx_strand_id
1 'polypeptide(L)'
;MLLCFRFSFRIQKIRNQKNRKTARTFSRQITGVEIEMAEPTKDEVSTETLSQLFNRGLDLHESLENSEAPINSPDFQHKVRQGILILEDCTRMVSLLDLFSRNETVSEVNTDHLKYFLLPMLLGNFNAKLAEQDRLEIITIVETYFKDFLRRIKDYEIANVPNIQQSISSTK
;
A
#
# COMPACT_ATOMS: atom_id res chain seq x y z
N MET A 1 0.04 4.80 -17.02
CA MET A 1 0.23 5.10 -15.59
C MET A 1 -1.06 5.50 -14.86
N LEU A 2 -1.90 6.37 -15.42
CA LEU A 2 -3.19 6.75 -14.83
C LEU A 2 -4.14 5.58 -14.48
N LEU A 3 -4.06 4.44 -15.14
CA LEU A 3 -4.91 3.27 -14.86
C LEU A 3 -4.51 2.54 -13.55
N CYS A 4 -3.22 2.47 -13.21
CA CYS A 4 -2.75 1.78 -12.00
C CYS A 4 -2.94 2.62 -10.76
N PHE A 5 -2.70 3.93 -10.84
CA PHE A 5 -3.04 4.86 -9.78
C PHE A 5 -4.56 4.95 -9.57
N ARG A 6 -5.35 4.91 -10.66
CA ARG A 6 -6.81 4.80 -10.56
C ARG A 6 -7.25 3.51 -9.86
N PHE A 7 -6.51 2.41 -10.01
CA PHE A 7 -6.86 1.14 -9.40
C PHE A 7 -6.48 1.09 -7.91
N SER A 8 -5.28 1.56 -7.54
CA SER A 8 -4.87 1.75 -6.14
C SER A 8 -5.84 2.72 -5.44
N PHE A 9 -6.21 3.81 -6.10
CA PHE A 9 -7.22 4.76 -5.62
C PHE A 9 -8.64 4.14 -5.54
N ARG A 10 -8.95 3.19 -6.41
CA ARG A 10 -10.24 2.48 -6.40
C ARG A 10 -10.32 1.47 -5.26
N ILE A 11 -9.24 0.74 -4.99
CA ILE A 11 -9.11 -0.16 -3.81
C ILE A 11 -9.20 0.67 -2.53
N GLN A 12 -8.51 1.80 -2.46
CA GLN A 12 -8.55 2.73 -1.34
C GLN A 12 -9.95 3.32 -1.13
N LYS A 13 -10.67 3.64 -2.22
CA LYS A 13 -12.06 4.14 -2.17
C LYS A 13 -13.03 3.09 -1.66
N ILE A 14 -12.88 1.83 -2.05
CA ILE A 14 -13.70 0.70 -1.58
C ILE A 14 -13.43 0.48 -0.08
N ARG A 15 -12.17 0.46 0.35
CA ARG A 15 -11.76 0.31 1.75
C ARG A 15 -12.27 1.48 2.61
N ASN A 16 -12.15 2.72 2.15
CA ASN A 16 -12.66 3.90 2.85
C ASN A 16 -14.19 3.95 2.94
N GLN A 17 -14.92 3.41 1.95
CA GLN A 17 -16.37 3.31 2.03
C GLN A 17 -16.82 2.26 3.07
N LYS A 18 -16.09 1.15 3.18
CA LYS A 18 -16.36 0.11 4.19
C LYS A 18 -16.08 0.64 5.61
N ASN A 19 -14.95 1.31 5.82
CA ASN A 19 -14.59 1.93 7.11
C ASN A 19 -15.57 3.04 7.52
N ARG A 20 -16.13 3.82 6.58
CA ARG A 20 -17.17 4.82 6.87
C ARG A 20 -18.50 4.19 7.30
N LYS A 21 -18.83 3.00 6.80
CA LYS A 21 -20.04 2.27 7.25
C LYS A 21 -19.87 1.75 8.67
N THR A 22 -18.70 1.18 9.01
CA THR A 22 -18.39 0.70 10.37
C THR A 22 -18.29 1.85 11.37
N ALA A 23 -17.66 2.97 11.02
CA ALA A 23 -17.58 4.15 11.86
C ALA A 23 -18.97 4.79 12.13
N ARG A 24 -19.88 4.78 11.15
CA ARG A 24 -21.27 5.27 11.34
C ARG A 24 -22.11 4.39 12.27
N THR A 25 -21.82 3.08 12.35
CA THR A 25 -22.51 2.17 13.26
C THR A 25 -22.00 2.33 14.69
N PHE A 26 -20.72 2.63 14.87
CA PHE A 26 -20.10 2.86 16.18
C PHE A 26 -20.49 4.23 16.79
N SER A 27 -20.65 5.25 15.94
CA SER A 27 -21.01 6.61 16.40
C SER A 27 -22.44 6.75 16.92
N ARG A 28 -23.30 5.72 16.72
CA ARG A 28 -24.68 5.75 17.20
C ARG A 28 -24.88 5.24 18.63
N GLN A 29 -23.83 4.74 19.27
CA GLN A 29 -23.91 4.17 20.64
C GLN A 29 -23.27 5.03 21.74
N ILE A 30 -22.71 6.20 21.42
CA ILE A 30 -22.17 7.11 22.42
C ILE A 30 -22.83 8.47 22.29
N THR A 31 -24.04 8.57 22.77
CA THR A 31 -24.67 9.87 23.12
C THR A 31 -24.47 10.08 24.62
N GLY A 32 -23.57 10.99 24.99
CA GLY A 32 -23.48 11.44 26.38
C GLY A 32 -22.10 11.77 26.93
N VAL A 33 -21.21 12.33 26.12
CA VAL A 33 -20.03 13.03 26.66
C VAL A 33 -19.82 14.31 25.85
N GLU A 34 -20.03 15.46 26.48
CA GLU A 34 -19.62 16.75 25.94
C GLU A 34 -18.09 16.77 25.83
N ILE A 35 -17.60 16.79 24.59
CA ILE A 35 -16.17 16.98 24.31
C ILE A 35 -15.98 18.47 24.12
N GLU A 36 -15.39 19.12 25.13
CA GLU A 36 -14.85 20.46 25.08
C GLU A 36 -13.87 20.55 23.91
N MET A 37 -14.19 21.42 22.93
CA MET A 37 -13.36 21.65 21.76
C MET A 37 -12.09 22.38 22.19
N ALA A 38 -11.02 21.64 22.48
CA ALA A 38 -9.68 22.20 22.55
C ALA A 38 -9.26 22.60 21.14
N GLU A 39 -8.89 23.86 20.96
CA GLU A 39 -8.30 24.37 19.71
C GLU A 39 -7.06 23.54 19.34
N PRO A 40 -6.83 23.23 18.05
CA PRO A 40 -5.65 22.49 17.64
C PRO A 40 -4.42 23.35 17.90
N THR A 41 -3.63 22.96 18.90
CA THR A 41 -2.27 23.46 19.05
C THR A 41 -1.53 23.24 17.74
N LYS A 42 -0.81 24.26 17.27
CA LYS A 42 0.13 24.23 16.15
C LYS A 42 1.23 23.23 16.48
N ASP A 43 0.94 21.93 16.34
CA ASP A 43 1.97 20.92 16.29
C ASP A 43 2.74 21.11 14.99
N GLU A 44 4.04 21.29 15.12
CA GLU A 44 4.98 21.33 14.01
C GLU A 44 4.69 20.11 13.10
N VAL A 45 4.08 20.36 11.95
CA VAL A 45 3.94 19.36 10.90
C VAL A 45 5.36 19.10 10.42
N SER A 46 6.02 18.14 11.05
CA SER A 46 7.26 17.58 10.54
C SER A 46 6.92 16.94 9.20
N THR A 47 7.18 17.68 8.12
CA THR A 47 6.95 17.19 6.75
C THR A 47 7.96 16.08 6.48
N GLU A 48 7.57 14.85 6.83
CA GLU A 48 8.38 13.67 6.54
C GLU A 48 8.59 13.57 5.04
N THR A 49 9.85 13.45 4.63
CA THR A 49 10.19 13.33 3.21
C THR A 49 9.75 11.97 2.66
N LEU A 50 9.47 11.89 1.35
CA LEU A 50 9.11 10.65 0.68
C LEU A 50 10.13 9.52 0.97
N SER A 51 11.42 9.84 1.02
CA SER A 51 12.48 8.86 1.31
C SER A 51 12.41 8.34 2.75
N GLN A 52 12.16 9.21 3.72
CA GLN A 52 11.99 8.81 5.13
C GLN A 52 10.75 7.93 5.30
N LEU A 53 9.63 8.33 4.69
CA LEU A 53 8.39 7.59 4.73
C LEU A 53 8.55 6.18 4.11
N PHE A 54 9.23 6.07 2.97
CA PHE A 54 9.53 4.81 2.32
C PHE A 54 10.41 3.90 3.19
N ASN A 55 11.50 4.45 3.76
CA ASN A 55 12.40 3.69 4.63
C ASN A 55 11.64 3.16 5.86
N ARG A 56 10.80 3.98 6.50
CA ARG A 56 9.97 3.54 7.61
C ARG A 56 9.02 2.39 7.23
N GLY A 57 8.45 2.42 6.02
CA GLY A 57 7.66 1.32 5.48
C GLY A 57 8.48 0.06 5.27
N LEU A 58 9.72 0.19 4.79
CA LEU A 58 10.65 -0.92 4.58
C LEU A 58 11.10 -1.53 5.91
N ASP A 59 11.46 -0.71 6.91
CA ASP A 59 11.84 -1.16 8.25
C ASP A 59 10.71 -1.95 8.92
N LEU A 60 9.47 -1.49 8.77
CA LEU A 60 8.30 -2.23 9.25
C LEU A 60 8.12 -3.57 8.53
N HIS A 61 8.36 -3.61 7.22
CA HIS A 61 8.30 -4.86 6.45
C HIS A 61 9.34 -5.85 6.98
N GLU A 62 10.59 -5.42 7.14
CA GLU A 62 11.68 -6.25 7.66
C GLU A 62 11.40 -6.72 9.10
N SER A 63 10.88 -5.82 9.96
CA SER A 63 10.46 -6.18 11.32
C SER A 63 9.38 -7.26 11.35
N LEU A 64 8.46 -7.27 10.39
CA LEU A 64 7.41 -8.29 10.30
C LEU A 64 7.92 -9.61 9.71
N GLU A 65 8.85 -9.57 8.76
CA GLU A 65 9.47 -10.79 8.21
C GLU A 65 10.30 -11.53 9.27
N ASN A 66 10.99 -10.78 10.14
CA ASN A 66 11.83 -11.33 11.22
C ASN A 66 11.06 -11.58 12.52
N SER A 67 9.73 -11.37 12.52
CA SER A 67 8.91 -11.52 13.73
C SER A 67 8.52 -12.97 13.96
N GLU A 68 8.78 -13.47 15.18
CA GLU A 68 8.28 -14.78 15.66
C GLU A 68 6.83 -14.70 16.17
N ALA A 69 6.25 -13.50 16.21
CA ALA A 69 4.89 -13.30 16.71
C ALA A 69 3.85 -13.97 15.80
N PRO A 70 2.78 -14.56 16.37
CA PRO A 70 1.70 -15.11 15.57
C PRO A 70 1.08 -14.05 14.65
N ILE A 71 0.83 -14.41 13.39
CA ILE A 71 0.25 -13.50 12.38
C ILE A 71 -1.07 -12.89 12.86
N ASN A 72 -1.87 -13.66 13.62
CA ASN A 72 -3.17 -13.21 14.14
C ASN A 72 -3.06 -12.37 15.43
N SER A 73 -1.86 -12.12 15.95
CA SER A 73 -1.74 -11.29 17.16
C SER A 73 -2.13 -9.82 16.87
N PRO A 74 -2.77 -9.13 17.82
CA PRO A 74 -3.20 -7.75 17.66
C PRO A 74 -2.04 -6.82 17.28
N ASP A 75 -0.88 -7.01 17.91
CA ASP A 75 0.31 -6.18 17.65
C ASP A 75 0.87 -6.39 16.24
N PHE A 76 0.92 -7.65 15.77
CA PHE A 76 1.32 -7.96 14.41
C PHE A 76 0.36 -7.32 13.41
N GLN A 77 -0.94 -7.48 13.60
CA GLN A 77 -1.96 -6.90 12.74
C GLN A 77 -1.97 -5.37 12.78
N HIS A 78 -1.66 -4.76 13.91
CA HIS A 78 -1.49 -3.31 14.01
C HIS A 78 -0.32 -2.83 13.15
N LYS A 79 0.85 -3.46 13.24
CA LYS A 79 2.02 -3.16 12.40
C LYS A 79 1.73 -3.35 10.91
N VAL A 80 1.01 -4.42 10.54
CA VAL A 80 0.59 -4.66 9.15
C VAL A 80 -0.24 -3.50 8.63
N ARG A 81 -1.27 -3.08 9.36
CA ARG A 81 -2.13 -1.95 8.95
C ARG A 81 -1.34 -0.64 8.87
N GLN A 82 -0.44 -0.38 9.82
CA GLN A 82 0.43 0.78 9.82
C GLN A 82 1.33 0.81 8.58
N GLY A 83 1.96 -0.32 8.23
CA GLY A 83 2.78 -0.45 7.04
C GLY A 83 2.00 -0.17 5.75
N ILE A 84 0.77 -0.67 5.63
CA ILE A 84 -0.10 -0.39 4.50
C ILE A 84 -0.36 1.11 4.37
N LEU A 85 -0.74 1.81 5.45
CA LEU A 85 -1.00 3.24 5.43
C LEU A 85 0.21 4.05 5.00
N ILE A 86 1.40 3.73 5.54
CA ILE A 86 2.66 4.38 5.19
C ILE A 86 2.96 4.23 3.70
N LEU A 87 2.85 3.02 3.16
CA LEU A 87 3.16 2.75 1.75
C LEU A 87 2.09 3.29 0.79
N GLU A 88 0.83 3.38 1.21
CA GLU A 88 -0.23 4.07 0.46
C GLU A 88 0.07 5.58 0.37
N ASP A 89 0.54 6.20 1.46
CA ASP A 89 0.97 7.60 1.46
C ASP A 89 2.21 7.82 0.57
N CYS A 90 3.20 6.91 0.62
CA CYS A 90 4.32 6.92 -0.33
C CYS A 90 3.84 6.87 -1.78
N THR A 91 2.92 5.96 -2.09
CA THR A 91 2.37 5.80 -3.43
C THR A 91 1.67 7.07 -3.91
N ARG A 92 0.94 7.73 -3.01
CA ARG A 92 0.29 9.01 -3.27
C ARG A 92 1.32 10.11 -3.56
N MET A 93 2.39 10.21 -2.75
CA MET A 93 3.45 11.20 -2.96
C MET A 93 4.20 10.97 -4.28
N VAL A 94 4.55 9.72 -4.61
CA VAL A 94 5.17 9.35 -5.89
C VAL A 94 4.32 9.81 -7.07
N SER A 95 2.98 9.68 -6.95
CA SER A 95 2.05 10.16 -7.99
C SER A 95 1.98 11.67 -8.09
N LEU A 96 1.95 12.35 -6.94
CA LEU A 96 1.85 13.82 -6.91
C LEU A 96 3.12 14.47 -7.44
N LEU A 97 4.27 13.85 -7.24
CA LEU A 97 5.56 14.30 -7.72
C LEU A 97 5.84 13.88 -9.17
N ASP A 98 4.96 13.08 -9.76
CA ASP A 98 5.07 12.54 -11.13
C ASP A 98 6.46 11.94 -11.44
N LEU A 99 6.99 11.14 -10.49
CA LEU A 99 8.36 10.62 -10.53
C LEU A 99 8.61 9.62 -11.66
N PHE A 100 7.57 9.09 -12.31
CA PHE A 100 7.66 8.09 -13.37
C PHE A 100 6.78 8.45 -14.57
N SER A 101 7.35 8.43 -15.75
CA SER A 101 6.66 8.66 -17.03
C SER A 101 6.42 7.35 -17.78
N ARG A 102 5.47 7.31 -18.70
CA ARG A 102 5.19 6.11 -19.52
C ARG A 102 6.20 5.87 -20.63
N ASN A 103 6.89 6.92 -21.06
CA ASN A 103 7.79 6.90 -22.19
C ASN A 103 9.25 6.92 -21.77
N GLU A 104 9.51 6.71 -20.49
CA GLU A 104 10.83 6.64 -19.88
C GLU A 104 11.35 5.21 -19.86
N THR A 105 12.64 5.04 -20.18
CA THR A 105 13.37 3.81 -19.91
C THR A 105 14.00 3.87 -18.52
N VAL A 106 14.40 2.73 -17.97
CA VAL A 106 15.04 2.68 -16.63
C VAL A 106 16.30 3.55 -16.56
N SER A 107 17.02 3.73 -17.69
CA SER A 107 18.22 4.56 -17.76
C SER A 107 17.95 6.05 -17.61
N GLU A 108 16.71 6.50 -17.84
CA GLU A 108 16.29 7.89 -17.70
C GLU A 108 15.75 8.19 -16.29
N VAL A 109 15.44 7.15 -15.51
CA VAL A 109 14.94 7.30 -14.14
C VAL A 109 16.11 7.60 -13.20
N ASN A 110 15.92 8.60 -12.33
CA ASN A 110 16.89 8.90 -11.30
C ASN A 110 17.12 7.68 -10.39
N THR A 111 18.37 7.33 -10.14
CA THR A 111 18.76 6.17 -9.30
C THR A 111 18.08 6.20 -7.91
N ASP A 112 17.94 7.38 -7.30
CA ASP A 112 17.30 7.53 -6.00
C ASP A 112 15.81 7.20 -6.03
N HIS A 113 15.19 7.23 -7.21
CA HIS A 113 13.77 6.92 -7.40
C HIS A 113 13.51 5.43 -7.69
N LEU A 114 14.53 4.66 -8.10
CA LEU A 114 14.36 3.24 -8.46
C LEU A 114 13.74 2.41 -7.33
N LYS A 115 14.05 2.73 -6.08
CA LYS A 115 13.47 2.05 -4.91
C LYS A 115 11.95 2.08 -4.87
N TYR A 116 11.31 3.12 -5.43
CA TYR A 116 9.84 3.25 -5.41
C TYR A 116 9.13 2.30 -6.38
N PHE A 117 9.85 1.61 -7.27
CA PHE A 117 9.29 0.48 -8.02
C PHE A 117 8.82 -0.66 -7.12
N LEU A 118 9.40 -0.79 -5.93
CA LEU A 118 9.05 -1.82 -4.95
C LEU A 118 7.70 -1.57 -4.24
N LEU A 119 7.13 -0.37 -4.32
CA LEU A 119 5.90 -0.01 -3.60
C LEU A 119 4.74 -0.99 -3.84
N PRO A 120 4.40 -1.40 -5.07
CA PRO A 120 3.32 -2.37 -5.27
C PRO A 120 3.64 -3.74 -4.66
N MET A 121 4.88 -4.19 -4.75
CA MET A 121 5.32 -5.47 -4.18
C MET A 121 5.19 -5.45 -2.65
N LEU A 122 5.68 -4.40 -2.01
CA LEU A 122 5.58 -4.23 -0.56
C LEU A 122 4.11 -4.16 -0.10
N LEU A 123 3.26 -3.39 -0.80
CA LEU A 123 1.82 -3.34 -0.53
C LEU A 123 1.15 -4.70 -0.68
N GLY A 124 1.53 -5.48 -1.70
CA GLY A 124 1.09 -6.86 -1.87
C GLY A 124 1.44 -7.73 -0.67
N ASN A 125 2.71 -7.69 -0.22
CA ASN A 125 3.19 -8.45 0.93
C ASN A 125 2.47 -8.09 2.23
N PHE A 126 2.27 -6.80 2.52
CA PHE A 126 1.51 -6.38 3.70
C PHE A 126 0.05 -6.84 3.64
N ASN A 127 -0.61 -6.68 2.49
CA ASN A 127 -2.01 -7.12 2.33
C ASN A 127 -2.16 -8.63 2.49
N ALA A 128 -1.19 -9.44 2.03
CA ALA A 128 -1.19 -10.90 2.20
C ALA A 128 -1.18 -11.34 3.67
N LYS A 129 -0.65 -10.50 4.57
CA LYS A 129 -0.55 -10.75 6.03
C LYS A 129 -1.80 -10.31 6.81
N LEU A 130 -2.81 -9.72 6.17
CA LEU A 130 -4.06 -9.34 6.85
C LEU A 130 -4.87 -10.59 7.24
N ALA A 131 -5.31 -10.64 8.51
CA ALA A 131 -6.02 -11.78 9.07
C ALA A 131 -7.56 -11.61 9.11
N GLU A 132 -8.07 -10.37 9.10
CA GLU A 132 -9.47 -10.05 9.44
C GLU A 132 -10.40 -9.84 8.21
N GLN A 133 -9.92 -10.09 6.99
CA GLN A 133 -10.71 -9.87 5.78
C GLN A 133 -11.07 -11.19 5.10
N ASP A 134 -12.09 -11.14 4.22
CA ASP A 134 -12.38 -12.22 3.31
C ASP A 134 -11.12 -12.63 2.54
N ARG A 135 -10.72 -13.88 2.67
CA ARG A 135 -9.49 -14.40 2.06
C ARG A 135 -9.48 -14.25 0.54
N LEU A 136 -10.64 -14.37 -0.10
CA LEU A 136 -10.76 -14.21 -1.55
C LEU A 136 -10.53 -12.75 -1.96
N GLU A 137 -11.06 -11.79 -1.20
CA GLU A 137 -10.83 -10.36 -1.42
C GLU A 137 -9.34 -10.03 -1.27
N ILE A 138 -8.68 -10.53 -0.21
CA ILE A 138 -7.24 -10.35 0.00
C ILE A 138 -6.43 -10.88 -1.18
N ILE A 139 -6.68 -12.10 -1.63
CA ILE A 139 -5.94 -12.72 -2.73
C ILE A 139 -6.09 -11.88 -4.00
N THR A 140 -7.28 -11.39 -4.30
CA THR A 140 -7.55 -10.54 -5.46
C THR A 140 -6.78 -9.21 -5.40
N ILE A 141 -6.71 -8.61 -4.21
CA ILE A 141 -5.93 -7.37 -3.98
C ILE A 141 -4.43 -7.64 -4.17
N VAL A 142 -3.93 -8.69 -3.54
CA VAL A 142 -2.51 -9.09 -3.59
C VAL A 142 -2.09 -9.41 -5.03
N GLU A 143 -2.89 -10.19 -5.75
CA GLU A 143 -2.65 -10.51 -7.17
C GLU A 143 -2.56 -9.24 -8.01
N THR A 144 -3.43 -8.27 -7.75
CA THR A 144 -3.43 -7.00 -8.48
C THR A 144 -2.15 -6.21 -8.23
N TYR A 145 -1.69 -6.13 -6.98
CA TYR A 145 -0.44 -5.44 -6.65
C TYR A 145 0.77 -6.11 -7.29
N PHE A 146 0.87 -7.45 -7.24
CA PHE A 146 1.99 -8.16 -7.87
C PHE A 146 1.96 -8.06 -9.40
N LYS A 147 0.79 -8.11 -10.03
CA LYS A 147 0.66 -7.87 -11.48
C LYS A 147 1.09 -6.44 -11.86
N ASP A 148 0.76 -5.45 -11.03
CA ASP A 148 1.20 -4.07 -11.25
C ASP A 148 2.73 -3.94 -11.14
N PHE A 149 3.32 -4.56 -10.12
CA PHE A 149 4.78 -4.63 -9.98
C PHE A 149 5.46 -5.25 -11.20
N LEU A 150 5.04 -6.45 -11.59
CA LEU A 150 5.63 -7.17 -12.73
C LEU A 150 5.48 -6.41 -14.05
N ARG A 151 4.33 -5.74 -14.24
CA ARG A 151 4.12 -4.90 -15.41
C ARG A 151 5.09 -3.73 -15.44
N ARG A 152 5.30 -3.03 -14.32
CA ARG A 152 6.27 -1.92 -14.23
C ARG A 152 7.69 -2.39 -14.53
N ILE A 153 8.12 -3.50 -13.95
CA ILE A 153 9.43 -4.09 -14.20
C ILE A 153 9.63 -4.41 -15.69
N LYS A 154 8.57 -4.87 -16.37
CA LYS A 154 8.57 -5.14 -17.80
C LYS A 154 8.57 -3.85 -18.63
N ASP A 155 7.68 -2.89 -18.30
CA ASP A 155 7.50 -1.64 -19.08
C ASP A 155 8.77 -0.78 -19.06
N TYR A 156 9.54 -0.82 -17.96
CA TYR A 156 10.82 -0.12 -17.82
C TYR A 156 12.03 -0.99 -18.20
N GLU A 157 11.81 -2.19 -18.73
CA GLU A 157 12.86 -3.12 -19.17
C GLU A 157 13.89 -3.48 -18.07
N ILE A 158 13.48 -3.40 -16.78
CA ILE A 158 14.36 -3.69 -15.64
C ILE A 158 14.73 -5.17 -15.62
N ALA A 159 13.78 -6.06 -15.95
CA ALA A 159 14.01 -7.49 -16.03
C ALA A 159 13.11 -8.14 -17.08
N ASN A 160 13.56 -9.27 -17.62
CA ASN A 160 12.75 -10.08 -18.52
C ASN A 160 11.67 -10.84 -17.73
N VAL A 161 10.44 -10.34 -17.77
CA VAL A 161 9.29 -10.97 -17.11
C VAL A 161 8.58 -11.88 -18.07
N PRO A 162 8.47 -13.21 -17.79
CA PRO A 162 7.70 -14.14 -18.62
C PRO A 162 6.23 -13.72 -18.73
N ASN A 163 5.60 -14.02 -19.86
CA ASN A 163 4.19 -13.65 -20.08
C ASN A 163 3.28 -14.54 -19.20
N ILE A 164 2.84 -14.00 -18.06
CA ILE A 164 2.09 -14.73 -17.02
C ILE A 164 0.73 -15.27 -17.53
N GLN A 165 0.21 -14.73 -18.64
CA GLN A 165 -1.06 -15.20 -19.21
C GLN A 165 -0.98 -16.60 -19.87
N GLN A 166 0.21 -17.11 -20.18
CA GLN A 166 0.38 -18.43 -20.81
C GLN A 166 0.46 -19.59 -19.81
N SER A 167 0.79 -19.35 -18.56
CA SER A 167 0.96 -20.41 -17.55
C SER A 167 -0.36 -20.93 -16.95
N ILE A 168 -1.47 -20.22 -17.09
CA ILE A 168 -2.78 -20.64 -16.55
C ILE A 168 -3.52 -21.60 -17.52
N SER A 169 -3.17 -21.60 -18.81
CA SER A 169 -3.82 -22.44 -19.83
C SER A 169 -3.21 -23.85 -19.98
N SER A 170 -2.10 -24.13 -19.29
CA SER A 170 -1.37 -25.40 -19.42
C SER A 170 -1.73 -26.46 -18.35
N THR A 171 -2.67 -26.16 -17.45
CA THR A 171 -3.15 -27.12 -16.44
C THR A 171 -4.58 -27.52 -16.78
N LYS A 172 -4.74 -28.34 -17.80
CA LYS A 172 -5.94 -29.15 -18.10
C LYS A 172 -5.57 -30.61 -18.21
#